data_9f952d44d74c092a6e67df86116e5c96
#
_entry.id   9f952d44d74c092a6e67df86116e5c96
#
_cell.length_a   1.000
_cell.length_b   1.000
_cell.length_c   1.000
_cell.angle_alpha   90.00
_cell.angle_beta   90.00
_cell.angle_gamma   90.00
#
_symmetry.space_group_name_H-M   'P 1'
#
loop_
_entity.id
_entity.type
_entity.pdbx_description
1 polymer ?
#
loop_
_entity_poly.entity_id
_entity_poly.type
_entity_poly.pdbx_seq_one_letter_code
_entity_poly.pdbx_strand_id
1 'polypeptide(L)'
;MNRNNWLLTGLWVLTLLLASPTHAVDQKLTVLNPLGQPPAITKVPMAPRIDNLAGKTIYIVDIGFTDTHQLFTEMQSLLGERYPDTKWVVRTKIGTYFEDDPNLWAEIKAQGHGMIIGVGH
;
A
#
# COMPACT_ATOMS: atom_id res chain seq x y z
N MET A 1 -70.45 -33.27 -32.14
CA MET A 1 -69.25 -32.93 -31.33
C MET A 1 -68.09 -33.05 -32.27
N ASN A 2 -67.39 -31.91 -32.58
CA ASN A 2 -66.47 -31.77 -33.70
C ASN A 2 -65.16 -32.44 -33.35
N ARG A 3 -64.71 -33.40 -34.11
CA ARG A 3 -63.43 -34.15 -33.94
C ARG A 3 -62.21 -33.25 -33.85
N ASN A 4 -62.27 -32.05 -34.40
CA ASN A 4 -61.18 -31.09 -34.43
C ASN A 4 -60.95 -30.37 -33.08
N ASN A 5 -61.97 -30.31 -32.22
CA ASN A 5 -61.86 -29.65 -30.92
C ASN A 5 -61.03 -30.48 -29.93
N TRP A 6 -60.98 -31.80 -30.11
CA TRP A 6 -60.17 -32.68 -29.27
C TRP A 6 -58.68 -32.54 -29.52
N LEU A 7 -58.31 -32.30 -30.77
CA LEU A 7 -56.93 -32.04 -31.14
C LEU A 7 -56.44 -30.72 -30.61
N LEU A 8 -57.28 -29.68 -30.65
CA LEU A 8 -56.96 -28.39 -30.10
C LEU A 8 -56.84 -28.41 -28.56
N THR A 9 -57.76 -29.12 -27.89
CA THR A 9 -57.67 -29.27 -26.43
C THR A 9 -56.43 -30.08 -26.00
N GLY A 10 -56.08 -31.13 -26.72
CA GLY A 10 -54.89 -31.92 -26.49
C GLY A 10 -53.60 -31.09 -26.66
N LEU A 11 -53.57 -30.19 -27.64
CA LEU A 11 -52.41 -29.31 -27.89
C LEU A 11 -52.23 -28.28 -26.78
N TRP A 12 -53.34 -27.71 -26.26
CA TRP A 12 -53.28 -26.79 -25.13
C TRP A 12 -52.82 -27.45 -23.82
N VAL A 13 -53.23 -28.67 -23.55
CA VAL A 13 -52.83 -29.42 -22.36
C VAL A 13 -51.35 -29.79 -22.45
N LEU A 14 -50.84 -30.13 -23.64
CA LEU A 14 -49.47 -30.47 -23.86
C LEU A 14 -48.54 -29.27 -23.67
N THR A 15 -48.94 -28.06 -24.09
CA THR A 15 -48.18 -26.85 -23.89
C THR A 15 -48.13 -26.40 -22.43
N LEU A 16 -49.17 -26.65 -21.64
CA LEU A 16 -49.15 -26.37 -20.20
C LEU A 16 -48.22 -27.34 -19.43
N LEU A 17 -48.10 -28.60 -19.89
CA LEU A 17 -47.20 -29.60 -19.24
C LEU A 17 -45.73 -29.36 -19.51
N LEU A 18 -45.38 -28.62 -20.56
CA LEU A 18 -43.99 -28.25 -20.90
C LEU A 18 -43.53 -26.96 -20.24
N ALA A 19 -44.39 -26.21 -19.57
CA ALA A 19 -44.01 -25.03 -18.79
C ALA A 19 -43.32 -25.50 -17.48
N SER A 20 -42.04 -25.85 -17.56
CA SER A 20 -41.23 -26.07 -16.37
C SER A 20 -41.16 -24.77 -15.57
N PRO A 21 -41.47 -24.79 -14.28
CA PRO A 21 -41.23 -23.61 -13.46
C PRO A 21 -39.73 -23.29 -13.45
N THR A 22 -39.37 -22.22 -14.09
CA THR A 22 -38.02 -21.68 -13.93
C THR A 22 -37.91 -21.14 -12.52
N HIS A 23 -37.39 -21.97 -11.62
CA HIS A 23 -36.97 -21.46 -10.32
C HIS A 23 -35.77 -20.52 -10.56
N ALA A 24 -36.00 -19.23 -10.36
CA ALA A 24 -34.92 -18.29 -10.22
C ALA A 24 -34.10 -18.74 -9.01
N VAL A 25 -32.92 -19.27 -9.26
CA VAL A 25 -31.95 -19.54 -8.17
C VAL A 25 -31.62 -18.17 -7.59
N ASP A 26 -32.03 -17.96 -6.37
CA ASP A 26 -31.71 -16.74 -5.60
C ASP A 26 -30.19 -16.75 -5.37
N GLN A 27 -29.46 -16.26 -6.38
CA GLN A 27 -28.01 -16.16 -6.33
C GLN A 27 -27.68 -15.05 -5.35
N LYS A 28 -27.46 -15.44 -4.09
CA LYS A 28 -27.03 -14.53 -3.04
C LYS A 28 -25.69 -13.94 -3.44
N LEU A 29 -25.70 -12.70 -3.93
CA LEU A 29 -24.49 -11.94 -4.16
C LEU A 29 -23.85 -11.61 -2.81
N THR A 30 -22.74 -12.25 -2.51
CA THR A 30 -21.92 -11.91 -1.36
C THR A 30 -21.00 -10.78 -1.77
N VAL A 31 -21.30 -9.58 -1.30
CA VAL A 31 -20.40 -8.45 -1.46
C VAL A 31 -19.28 -8.61 -0.43
N LEU A 32 -18.05 -8.76 -0.90
CA LEU A 32 -16.89 -8.73 -0.04
C LEU A 32 -16.79 -7.35 0.58
N ASN A 33 -16.46 -7.29 1.88
CA ASN A 33 -16.26 -6.01 2.55
C ASN A 33 -15.16 -5.20 1.81
N PRO A 34 -15.48 -4.02 1.24
CA PRO A 34 -14.51 -3.22 0.50
C PRO A 34 -13.34 -2.74 1.38
N LEU A 35 -13.54 -2.69 2.69
CA LEU A 35 -12.45 -2.39 3.63
C LEU A 35 -11.44 -3.53 3.78
N GLY A 36 -11.80 -4.76 3.35
CA GLY A 36 -10.97 -5.93 3.54
C GLY A 36 -10.66 -6.21 5.01
N GLN A 37 -9.94 -7.26 5.27
CA GLN A 37 -9.22 -7.43 6.53
C GLN A 37 -7.75 -7.18 6.24
N PRO A 38 -7.13 -6.14 6.84
CA PRO A 38 -5.71 -5.94 6.67
C PRO A 38 -4.98 -7.20 7.18
N PRO A 39 -3.89 -7.62 6.51
CA PRO A 39 -3.08 -8.72 7.00
C PRO A 39 -2.62 -8.44 8.42
N ALA A 40 -2.47 -9.49 9.23
CA ALA A 40 -1.97 -9.37 10.58
C ALA A 40 -0.60 -8.67 10.55
N ILE A 41 -0.53 -7.46 11.09
CA ILE A 41 0.72 -6.70 11.17
C ILE A 41 1.42 -7.11 12.46
N THR A 42 2.61 -7.69 12.34
CA THR A 42 3.49 -7.87 13.49
C THR A 42 3.99 -6.49 13.93
N LYS A 43 3.48 -6.02 15.05
CA LYS A 43 3.93 -4.74 15.63
C LYS A 43 5.36 -4.89 16.14
N VAL A 44 6.28 -4.18 15.51
CA VAL A 44 7.64 -4.02 16.01
C VAL A 44 7.66 -2.77 16.90
N PRO A 45 8.21 -2.81 18.11
CA PRO A 45 8.32 -1.62 18.95
C PRO A 45 9.18 -0.57 18.26
N MET A 46 8.88 0.70 18.50
CA MET A 46 9.72 1.80 18.03
C MET A 46 11.14 1.66 18.59
N ALA A 47 12.14 2.06 17.80
CA ALA A 47 13.51 2.16 18.28
C ALA A 47 13.59 3.09 19.52
N PRO A 48 14.49 2.82 20.47
CA PRO A 48 14.73 3.70 21.60
C PRO A 48 15.03 5.12 21.12
N ARG A 49 14.52 6.11 21.81
CA ARG A 49 14.83 7.52 21.51
C ARG A 49 16.28 7.82 21.84
N ILE A 50 16.92 8.66 21.03
CA ILE A 50 18.25 9.18 21.29
C ILE A 50 18.12 10.29 22.35
N ASP A 51 18.85 10.20 23.44
CA ASP A 51 18.79 11.18 24.54
C ASP A 51 19.38 12.54 24.14
N ASN A 52 20.46 12.51 23.35
CA ASN A 52 21.12 13.72 22.80
C ASN A 52 21.76 13.40 21.44
N LEU A 53 22.08 14.43 20.69
CA LEU A 53 22.68 14.32 19.36
C LEU A 53 24.21 14.40 19.36
N ALA A 54 24.84 14.80 20.47
CA ALA A 54 26.30 14.96 20.55
C ALA A 54 27.04 13.65 20.28
N GLY A 55 28.00 13.69 19.37
CA GLY A 55 28.77 12.52 18.94
C GLY A 55 27.99 11.52 18.10
N LYS A 56 26.77 11.84 17.68
CA LYS A 56 25.94 10.96 16.84
C LYS A 56 26.11 11.24 15.36
N THR A 57 25.86 10.23 14.54
CA THR A 57 25.77 10.36 13.08
C THR A 57 24.32 10.24 12.66
N ILE A 58 23.79 11.27 12.03
CA ILE A 58 22.42 11.31 11.51
C ILE A 58 22.49 11.39 9.99
N TYR A 59 21.83 10.46 9.35
CA TYR A 59 21.69 10.43 7.90
C TYR A 59 20.47 11.24 7.46
N ILE A 60 20.64 12.00 6.37
CA ILE A 60 19.55 12.67 5.67
C ILE A 60 19.45 12.04 4.30
N VAL A 61 18.37 11.28 4.06
CA VAL A 61 18.21 10.48 2.85
C VAL A 61 17.23 11.14 1.91
N ASP A 62 17.77 11.59 0.78
CA ASP A 62 17.01 12.11 -0.35
C ASP A 62 16.48 10.94 -1.20
N ILE A 63 15.18 10.90 -1.44
CA ILE A 63 14.53 9.88 -2.28
C ILE A 63 14.43 10.26 -3.76
N GLY A 64 15.07 11.36 -4.17
CA GLY A 64 15.29 11.70 -5.57
C GLY A 64 14.19 12.48 -6.26
N PHE A 65 13.33 13.19 -5.52
CA PHE A 65 12.41 14.15 -6.14
C PHE A 65 13.12 15.46 -6.52
N THR A 66 12.51 16.21 -7.45
CA THR A 66 13.04 17.49 -7.90
C THR A 66 13.26 18.44 -6.71
N ASP A 67 14.41 19.12 -6.68
CA ASP A 67 14.81 20.12 -5.69
C ASP A 67 15.01 19.61 -4.25
N THR A 68 14.75 18.33 -3.96
CA THR A 68 14.93 17.77 -2.61
C THR A 68 16.38 17.70 -2.19
N HIS A 69 17.30 17.47 -3.14
CA HIS A 69 18.73 17.45 -2.84
C HIS A 69 19.21 18.80 -2.31
N GLN A 70 18.79 19.91 -2.94
CA GLN A 70 19.12 21.25 -2.49
C GLN A 70 18.56 21.55 -1.10
N LEU A 71 17.30 21.18 -0.87
CA LEU A 71 16.67 21.32 0.45
C LEU A 71 17.46 20.59 1.54
N PHE A 72 17.88 19.37 1.27
CA PHE A 72 18.63 18.57 2.25
C PHE A 72 20.06 19.04 2.46
N THR A 73 20.68 19.63 1.45
CA THR A 73 21.99 20.26 1.57
C THR A 73 21.91 21.49 2.49
N GLU A 74 20.91 22.34 2.30
CA GLU A 74 20.67 23.49 3.18
C GLU A 74 20.30 23.04 4.61
N MET A 75 19.46 22.02 4.73
CA MET A 75 19.14 21.44 6.03
C MET A 75 20.38 20.91 6.74
N GLN A 76 21.27 20.23 6.03
CA GLN A 76 22.54 19.77 6.59
C GLN A 76 23.38 20.92 7.14
N SER A 77 23.49 22.03 6.39
CA SER A 77 24.23 23.22 6.80
C SER A 77 23.65 23.81 8.09
N LEU A 78 22.35 24.10 8.09
CA LEU A 78 21.67 24.68 9.24
C LEU A 78 21.71 23.79 10.49
N LEU A 79 21.56 22.49 10.30
CA LEU A 79 21.66 21.53 11.41
C LEU A 79 23.10 21.40 11.91
N GLY A 80 24.10 21.51 11.03
CA GLY A 80 25.51 21.54 11.40
C GLY A 80 25.87 22.75 12.25
N GLU A 81 25.34 23.92 11.91
CA GLU A 81 25.50 25.14 12.71
C GLU A 81 24.85 25.02 14.09
N ARG A 82 23.64 24.46 14.13
CA ARG A 82 22.86 24.33 15.37
C ARG A 82 23.34 23.21 16.29
N TYR A 83 23.87 22.14 15.71
CA TYR A 83 24.34 20.95 16.43
C TYR A 83 25.74 20.55 15.95
N PRO A 84 26.78 21.33 16.27
CA PRO A 84 28.13 21.16 15.72
C PRO A 84 28.79 19.83 16.13
N ASP A 85 28.38 19.26 17.25
CA ASP A 85 28.90 17.98 17.74
C ASP A 85 28.22 16.77 17.09
N THR A 86 27.31 16.98 16.12
CA THR A 86 26.57 15.93 15.41
C THR A 86 27.10 15.82 13.99
N LYS A 87 27.37 14.61 13.55
CA LYS A 87 27.74 14.34 12.16
C LYS A 87 26.49 14.19 11.31
N TRP A 88 26.28 15.12 10.39
CA TRP A 88 25.17 15.09 9.42
C TRP A 88 25.66 14.57 8.08
N VAL A 89 24.99 13.55 7.52
CA VAL A 89 25.41 12.89 6.28
C VAL A 89 24.23 12.84 5.33
N VAL A 90 24.34 13.60 4.23
CA VAL A 90 23.36 13.53 3.15
C VAL A 90 23.69 12.36 2.22
N ARG A 91 22.70 11.58 1.86
CA ARG A 91 22.78 10.52 0.85
C ARG A 91 21.56 10.58 -0.05
N THR A 92 21.76 10.33 -1.33
CA THR A 92 20.66 10.12 -2.28
C THR A 92 20.46 8.63 -2.48
N LYS A 93 19.24 8.18 -2.31
CA LYS A 93 18.84 6.80 -2.53
C LYS A 93 18.91 6.48 -4.03
N ILE A 94 19.46 5.33 -4.39
CA ILE A 94 19.50 4.84 -5.77
C ILE A 94 18.11 4.36 -6.19
N GLY A 95 17.78 4.56 -7.47
CA GLY A 95 16.50 4.15 -8.03
C GLY A 95 15.34 5.06 -7.66
N THR A 96 14.13 4.60 -7.95
CA THR A 96 12.90 5.32 -7.64
C THR A 96 12.53 5.15 -6.16
N TYR A 97 11.56 5.93 -5.69
CA TYR A 97 11.08 5.83 -4.30
C TYR A 97 10.45 4.46 -3.95
N PHE A 98 10.06 3.66 -4.95
CA PHE A 98 9.57 2.29 -4.76
C PHE A 98 10.68 1.23 -4.70
N GLU A 99 11.85 1.52 -5.24
CA GLU A 99 12.94 0.55 -5.28
C GLU A 99 13.68 0.51 -3.95
N ASP A 100 14.20 -0.66 -3.63
CA ASP A 100 15.03 -0.83 -2.44
C ASP A 100 16.49 -0.45 -2.71
N ASP A 101 17.19 0.03 -1.69
CA ASP A 101 18.63 0.32 -1.72
C ASP A 101 19.35 -0.38 -0.56
N PRO A 102 19.58 -1.71 -0.69
CA PRO A 102 20.16 -2.49 0.39
C PRO A 102 21.55 -2.00 0.84
N ASN A 103 22.32 -1.42 -0.07
CA ASN A 103 23.65 -0.90 0.23
C ASN A 103 23.58 0.34 1.13
N LEU A 104 22.70 1.26 0.80
CA LEU A 104 22.45 2.45 1.62
C LEU A 104 21.94 2.06 3.01
N TRP A 105 20.99 1.13 3.09
CA TRP A 105 20.47 0.67 4.38
C TRP A 105 21.53 -0.05 5.22
N ALA A 106 22.43 -0.81 4.59
CA ALA A 106 23.55 -1.43 5.29
C ALA A 106 24.54 -0.39 5.83
N GLU A 107 24.88 0.65 5.05
CA GLU A 107 25.71 1.78 5.49
C GLU A 107 25.09 2.48 6.69
N ILE A 108 23.81 2.86 6.58
CA ILE A 108 23.09 3.57 7.64
C ILE A 108 23.02 2.73 8.91
N LYS A 109 22.71 1.45 8.78
CA LYS A 109 22.64 0.52 9.92
C LYS A 109 23.98 0.34 10.62
N ALA A 110 25.09 0.37 9.88
CA ALA A 110 26.42 0.19 10.44
C ALA A 110 26.98 1.45 11.09
N GLN A 111 26.66 2.63 10.58
CA GLN A 111 27.31 3.89 10.96
C GLN A 111 26.35 4.95 11.52
N GLY A 112 25.04 4.83 11.25
CA GLY A 112 24.03 5.79 11.65
C GLY A 112 23.48 5.52 13.05
N HIS A 113 23.10 6.59 13.71
CA HIS A 113 22.36 6.55 14.98
C HIS A 113 20.91 6.96 14.78
N GLY A 114 20.61 7.62 13.68
CA GLY A 114 19.28 8.02 13.27
C GLY A 114 19.25 8.39 11.79
N MET A 115 18.04 8.50 11.25
CA MET A 115 17.82 8.84 9.85
C MET A 115 16.61 9.73 9.70
N ILE A 116 16.75 10.74 8.82
CA ILE A 116 15.66 11.54 8.27
C ILE A 116 15.55 11.12 6.81
N ILE A 117 14.37 10.75 6.35
CA ILE A 117 14.12 10.37 4.95
C ILE A 117 12.94 11.15 4.40
N GLY A 118 13.04 11.61 3.18
CA GLY A 118 11.98 12.38 2.50
C GLY A 118 12.52 12.97 1.18
N VAL A 119 11.84 13.85 0.56
CA VAL A 119 10.49 14.33 0.79
C VAL A 119 9.58 13.61 -0.18
N GLY A 120 8.45 13.13 0.29
CA GLY A 120 7.42 12.57 -0.56
C GLY A 120 6.36 13.64 -0.90
N HIS A 121 5.47 13.35 -1.83
CA HIS A 121 4.29 14.16 -2.14
C HIS A 121 3.02 13.33 -2.07
#